data_67b9973bd896bc67f19c95e9575ba573
#
_entry.id   67b9973bd896bc67f19c95e9575ba573
#
_cell.length_a   1.000
_cell.length_b   1.000
_cell.length_c   1.000
_cell.angle_alpha   90.00
_cell.angle_beta   90.00
_cell.angle_gamma   90.00
#
_symmetry.space_group_name_H-M   'P 1'
#
loop_
_entity.id
_entity.type
_entity.pdbx_description
1 polymer ?
#
loop_
_entity_poly.entity_id
_entity_poly.type
_entity_poly.pdbx_seq_one_letter_code
_entity_poly.pdbx_strand_id
1 'polypeptide(L)'
;ALALCAVLLCSTALASDALGGKIYGYTLDICDDTTLTREVMWSSSRSDLRTENYVTYKPSDSISPVVSFGSSIPDKQTVTSMAKALEKNGRRVLSGINGDYFVMATGDPLGIVITDGVLRSSASYLHAIGFNADGSAVIGTPNLSLMADFKGQSLKIADINKIRTNTGFYLFTDDFGNTTKNTQKGVDVILAPNTPGDQLKIGGTVSCTVEQVIEASGATAIPDGKFIMSISNKSGEWLQETIRSLQVGDTVDINISSEDTRWNNVQHAVGAMYWILKDGKVDTSISDGASAPRTAVGVKPDGSVVFYTIDGRQSGLSVGATIQMVAQRLQELGCENAVLLDGGGSTTLVSTYPDFGTSSTINSPSEGTPRSVSNAIFLLSNLNPTGTAGSLYVTPKSLTLLPGATTQCVASAMDTGWYPMDTLPGDVTWSSADNAVSASGLFTAPAAPGVYQVSAESGGVTGSTNINVLQADAIYVTNEATGKNVSTLSLSPGQKVNLSAAASCKTIDLTGGDECFAWTADPAIGTITSDGLFTAGSNTASGKIKVASGN
;
A
#
# COMPACT_ATOMS: atom_id res chain seq x y z
N ALA A 1 -41.48 9.84 -28.62
CA ALA A 1 -41.00 10.73 -27.57
C ALA A 1 -41.20 10.05 -26.22
N LEU A 2 -40.19 9.34 -25.75
CA LEU A 2 -40.11 8.88 -24.36
C LEU A 2 -39.00 9.71 -23.70
N ALA A 3 -39.38 10.60 -22.79
CA ALA A 3 -38.46 11.32 -21.94
C ALA A 3 -37.93 10.34 -20.87
N LEU A 4 -36.67 9.98 -20.97
CA LEU A 4 -35.95 9.23 -19.92
C LEU A 4 -35.53 10.27 -18.88
N CYS A 5 -36.26 10.37 -17.76
CA CYS A 5 -35.83 11.08 -16.57
C CYS A 5 -34.69 10.26 -15.96
N ALA A 6 -33.44 10.67 -16.19
CA ALA A 6 -32.30 10.23 -15.41
C ALA A 6 -32.45 10.84 -14.00
N VAL A 7 -32.90 10.05 -13.04
CA VAL A 7 -32.79 10.37 -11.62
C VAL A 7 -31.29 10.32 -11.29
N LEU A 8 -30.66 11.50 -11.21
CA LEU A 8 -29.38 11.65 -10.55
C LEU A 8 -29.59 11.23 -9.07
N LEU A 9 -29.30 9.99 -8.76
CA LEU A 9 -28.98 9.59 -7.41
C LEU A 9 -27.66 10.29 -7.06
N CYS A 10 -27.77 11.46 -6.46
CA CYS A 10 -26.69 12.05 -5.70
C CYS A 10 -26.38 11.03 -4.59
N SER A 11 -25.45 10.14 -4.83
CA SER A 11 -24.88 9.32 -3.77
C SER A 11 -24.20 10.31 -2.82
N THR A 12 -24.90 10.66 -1.75
CA THR A 12 -24.23 11.17 -0.54
C THR A 12 -23.18 10.12 -0.22
N ALA A 13 -21.92 10.40 -0.55
CA ALA A 13 -20.81 9.62 -0.05
C ALA A 13 -21.02 9.55 1.45
N LEU A 14 -21.31 8.35 1.98
CA LEU A 14 -21.37 8.12 3.41
C LEU A 14 -20.01 8.58 3.95
N ALA A 15 -20.04 9.66 4.74
CA ALA A 15 -18.83 10.12 5.40
C ALA A 15 -18.27 8.93 6.17
N SER A 16 -16.98 8.63 5.99
CA SER A 16 -16.33 7.59 6.78
C SER A 16 -16.36 8.00 8.24
N ASP A 17 -17.26 7.40 9.02
CA ASP A 17 -17.35 7.68 10.46
C ASP A 17 -16.08 7.23 11.19
N ALA A 18 -15.43 6.16 10.72
CA ALA A 18 -14.21 5.62 11.33
C ALA A 18 -13.02 6.56 11.22
N LEU A 19 -12.81 7.19 10.06
CA LEU A 19 -11.64 8.04 9.80
C LEU A 19 -11.93 9.54 9.87
N GLY A 20 -13.21 9.93 9.84
CA GLY A 20 -13.69 11.31 9.80
C GLY A 20 -14.30 11.68 8.45
N GLY A 21 -14.66 12.94 8.28
CA GLY A 21 -15.30 13.43 7.05
C GLY A 21 -14.34 13.48 5.85
N LYS A 22 -14.73 12.90 4.72
CA LYS A 22 -13.95 12.97 3.47
C LYS A 22 -13.90 14.42 2.97
N ILE A 23 -12.70 14.91 2.65
CA ILE A 23 -12.46 16.21 2.04
C ILE A 23 -12.35 16.06 0.52
N TYR A 24 -11.46 15.19 0.05
CA TYR A 24 -11.25 14.90 -1.36
C TYR A 24 -10.64 13.52 -1.57
N GLY A 25 -10.56 13.12 -2.81
CA GLY A 25 -9.90 11.87 -3.19
C GLY A 25 -10.07 11.58 -4.67
N TYR A 26 -9.43 10.53 -5.12
CA TYR A 26 -9.59 9.99 -6.46
C TYR A 26 -9.60 8.47 -6.45
N THR A 27 -10.22 7.90 -7.45
CA THR A 27 -10.12 6.48 -7.82
C THR A 27 -9.75 6.42 -9.29
N LEU A 28 -8.87 5.50 -9.63
CA LEU A 28 -8.47 5.25 -11.01
C LEU A 28 -8.33 3.74 -11.26
N ASP A 29 -8.70 3.32 -12.45
CA ASP A 29 -8.48 1.97 -12.92
C ASP A 29 -7.00 1.80 -13.27
N ILE A 30 -6.38 0.70 -12.81
CA ILE A 30 -4.98 0.36 -13.10
C ILE A 30 -4.85 -0.97 -13.85
N CYS A 31 -5.93 -1.74 -13.92
CA CYS A 31 -6.11 -2.95 -14.72
C CYS A 31 -7.61 -3.28 -14.74
N ASP A 32 -8.02 -4.31 -15.49
CA ASP A 32 -9.37 -4.84 -15.46
C ASP A 32 -9.77 -5.17 -14.02
N ASP A 33 -10.97 -4.74 -13.60
CA ASP A 33 -11.52 -4.94 -12.26
C ASP A 33 -10.54 -4.61 -11.11
N THR A 34 -9.59 -3.70 -11.37
CA THR A 34 -8.54 -3.32 -10.42
C THR A 34 -8.42 -1.80 -10.32
N THR A 35 -8.68 -1.27 -9.14
CA THR A 35 -8.68 0.18 -8.89
C THR A 35 -7.69 0.58 -7.81
N LEU A 36 -7.02 1.73 -8.00
CA LEU A 36 -6.27 2.44 -6.96
C LEU A 36 -7.10 3.62 -6.47
N THR A 37 -7.31 3.71 -5.16
CA THR A 37 -8.01 4.83 -4.53
C THR A 37 -7.11 5.51 -3.51
N ARG A 38 -7.16 6.84 -3.49
CA ARG A 38 -6.60 7.69 -2.45
C ARG A 38 -7.70 8.59 -1.90
N GLU A 39 -7.83 8.67 -0.57
CA GLU A 39 -8.79 9.55 0.10
C GLU A 39 -8.13 10.31 1.23
N VAL A 40 -8.55 11.57 1.39
CA VAL A 40 -8.12 12.46 2.48
C VAL A 40 -9.34 12.87 3.30
N MET A 41 -9.28 12.57 4.59
CA MET A 41 -10.34 12.82 5.56
C MET A 41 -9.89 13.84 6.61
N TRP A 42 -10.86 14.55 7.17
CA TRP A 42 -10.67 15.41 8.33
C TRP A 42 -11.12 14.73 9.61
N SER A 43 -10.19 14.53 10.52
CA SER A 43 -10.48 14.05 11.86
C SER A 43 -10.80 15.21 12.80
N SER A 44 -12.07 15.45 13.09
CA SER A 44 -12.48 16.51 14.01
C SER A 44 -11.93 16.31 15.43
N SER A 45 -11.82 15.05 15.89
CA SER A 45 -11.28 14.73 17.21
C SER A 45 -9.78 14.98 17.37
N ARG A 46 -9.04 15.01 16.25
CA ARG A 46 -7.59 15.27 16.23
C ARG A 46 -7.26 16.65 15.66
N SER A 47 -8.26 17.33 15.07
CA SER A 47 -8.09 18.57 14.30
C SER A 47 -6.95 18.47 13.28
N ASP A 48 -6.92 17.35 12.54
CA ASP A 48 -5.85 17.03 11.59
C ASP A 48 -6.34 16.03 10.53
N LEU A 49 -5.52 15.80 9.51
CA LEU A 49 -5.83 14.95 8.36
C LEU A 49 -5.57 13.46 8.64
N ARG A 50 -6.26 12.63 7.88
CA ARG A 50 -5.96 11.22 7.64
C ARG A 50 -5.95 10.95 6.15
N THR A 51 -4.89 10.34 5.68
CA THR A 51 -4.72 9.96 4.26
C THR A 51 -4.61 8.47 4.15
N GLU A 52 -5.54 7.87 3.42
CA GLU A 52 -5.51 6.44 3.09
C GLU A 52 -5.25 6.22 1.61
N ASN A 53 -4.67 5.08 1.30
CA ASN A 53 -4.51 4.58 -0.07
C ASN A 53 -4.86 3.09 -0.07
N TYR A 54 -5.63 2.65 -1.04
CA TYR A 54 -5.95 1.23 -1.17
C TYR A 54 -6.14 0.81 -2.62
N VAL A 55 -5.81 -0.45 -2.88
CA VAL A 55 -6.08 -1.10 -4.16
C VAL A 55 -7.15 -2.15 -3.94
N THR A 56 -8.20 -2.11 -4.74
CA THR A 56 -9.23 -3.16 -4.78
C THR A 56 -9.08 -3.91 -6.08
N TYR A 57 -9.02 -5.24 -6.02
CA TYR A 57 -9.05 -6.08 -7.20
C TYR A 57 -10.06 -7.22 -7.05
N LYS A 58 -10.61 -7.67 -8.18
CA LYS A 58 -11.39 -8.90 -8.26
C LYS A 58 -10.52 -10.00 -8.86
N PRO A 59 -10.45 -11.20 -8.25
CA PRO A 59 -9.69 -12.31 -8.80
C PRO A 59 -10.07 -12.61 -10.26
N SER A 60 -9.08 -12.70 -11.13
CA SER A 60 -9.25 -12.98 -12.57
C SER A 60 -7.93 -13.49 -13.18
N ASP A 61 -7.99 -14.00 -14.40
CA ASP A 61 -6.80 -14.46 -15.14
C ASP A 61 -5.86 -13.30 -15.54
N SER A 62 -6.36 -12.04 -15.51
CA SER A 62 -5.58 -10.86 -15.87
C SER A 62 -4.55 -10.45 -14.81
N ILE A 63 -4.67 -10.97 -13.58
CA ILE A 63 -3.87 -10.55 -12.43
C ILE A 63 -3.41 -11.73 -11.57
N SER A 64 -2.29 -11.56 -10.87
CA SER A 64 -1.77 -12.55 -9.92
C SER A 64 -1.25 -11.86 -8.66
N PRO A 65 -1.83 -12.12 -7.49
CA PRO A 65 -1.22 -11.75 -6.22
C PRO A 65 -0.03 -12.67 -5.95
N VAL A 66 1.12 -12.09 -5.62
CA VAL A 66 2.34 -12.84 -5.29
C VAL A 66 2.99 -12.30 -4.02
N VAL A 67 3.77 -13.15 -3.34
CA VAL A 67 4.63 -12.75 -2.23
C VAL A 67 6.07 -12.73 -2.69
N SER A 68 6.80 -11.71 -2.28
CA SER A 68 8.25 -11.58 -2.49
C SER A 68 8.96 -11.31 -1.18
N PHE A 69 10.19 -11.78 -1.08
CA PHE A 69 11.13 -11.50 0.00
C PHE A 69 12.51 -11.21 -0.59
N GLY A 70 13.50 -10.91 0.24
CA GLY A 70 14.85 -10.60 -0.22
C GLY A 70 15.60 -11.81 -0.82
N SER A 71 16.92 -11.79 -0.77
CA SER A 71 17.76 -12.88 -1.27
C SER A 71 17.70 -14.15 -0.40
N SER A 72 17.18 -14.03 0.82
CA SER A 72 16.91 -15.11 1.77
C SER A 72 15.80 -14.68 2.74
N ILE A 73 15.21 -15.63 3.44
CA ILE A 73 14.09 -15.37 4.37
C ILE A 73 14.40 -14.28 5.40
N PRO A 74 15.57 -14.25 6.07
CA PRO A 74 15.92 -13.18 7.01
C PRO A 74 16.53 -11.93 6.35
N ASP A 75 16.58 -11.83 5.02
CA ASP A 75 17.00 -10.61 4.34
C ASP A 75 15.87 -9.56 4.34
N LYS A 76 16.25 -8.29 4.42
CA LYS A 76 15.30 -7.16 4.43
C LYS A 76 15.52 -6.28 3.22
N GLN A 77 14.45 -6.02 2.49
CA GLN A 77 14.45 -5.10 1.35
C GLN A 77 13.26 -4.15 1.41
N THR A 78 13.37 -2.99 0.78
CA THR A 78 12.20 -2.11 0.64
C THR A 78 11.20 -2.71 -0.33
N VAL A 79 9.90 -2.45 -0.12
CA VAL A 79 8.84 -2.85 -1.07
C VAL A 79 9.16 -2.36 -2.48
N THR A 80 9.69 -1.14 -2.61
CA THR A 80 10.13 -0.58 -3.90
C THR A 80 11.27 -1.39 -4.54
N SER A 81 12.23 -1.89 -3.76
CA SER A 81 13.33 -2.71 -4.30
C SER A 81 12.84 -4.07 -4.77
N MET A 82 11.92 -4.70 -4.02
CA MET A 82 11.29 -5.96 -4.42
C MET A 82 10.45 -5.78 -5.69
N ALA A 83 9.66 -4.69 -5.78
CA ALA A 83 8.92 -4.35 -7.00
C ALA A 83 9.84 -4.23 -8.22
N LYS A 84 10.93 -3.47 -8.10
CA LYS A 84 11.94 -3.31 -9.17
C LYS A 84 12.60 -4.64 -9.57
N ALA A 85 12.81 -5.55 -8.62
CA ALA A 85 13.33 -6.88 -8.92
C ALA A 85 12.35 -7.70 -9.77
N LEU A 86 11.05 -7.64 -9.44
CA LEU A 86 10.00 -8.27 -10.25
C LEU A 86 9.93 -7.66 -11.66
N GLU A 87 9.96 -6.33 -11.75
CA GLU A 87 9.93 -5.60 -13.04
C GLU A 87 11.16 -5.91 -13.90
N LYS A 88 12.34 -5.99 -13.30
CA LYS A 88 13.57 -6.39 -13.99
C LYS A 88 13.48 -7.81 -14.58
N ASN A 89 12.71 -8.67 -13.94
CA ASN A 89 12.44 -10.03 -14.41
C ASN A 89 11.26 -10.09 -15.39
N GLY A 90 10.85 -8.96 -15.96
CA GLY A 90 9.82 -8.87 -16.99
C GLY A 90 8.38 -8.94 -16.47
N ARG A 91 8.15 -8.86 -15.15
CA ARG A 91 6.81 -8.84 -14.56
C ARG A 91 6.31 -7.41 -14.46
N ARG A 92 5.03 -7.17 -14.77
CA ARG A 92 4.40 -5.86 -14.55
C ARG A 92 3.78 -5.80 -13.15
N VAL A 93 4.31 -4.94 -12.30
CA VAL A 93 3.76 -4.67 -10.96
C VAL A 93 2.63 -3.65 -11.09
N LEU A 94 1.39 -4.03 -10.76
CA LEU A 94 0.24 -3.11 -10.68
C LEU A 94 0.25 -2.38 -9.34
N SER A 95 0.46 -3.13 -8.25
CA SER A 95 0.55 -2.58 -6.90
C SER A 95 1.31 -3.53 -5.97
N GLY A 96 1.69 -3.04 -4.78
CA GLY A 96 2.26 -3.86 -3.74
C GLY A 96 2.26 -3.16 -2.39
N ILE A 97 2.19 -3.95 -1.32
CA ILE A 97 2.23 -3.49 0.07
C ILE A 97 3.26 -4.29 0.86
N ASN A 98 3.78 -3.72 1.96
CA ASN A 98 4.58 -4.50 2.90
C ASN A 98 3.76 -5.64 3.51
N GLY A 99 4.44 -6.71 3.88
CA GLY A 99 3.82 -7.93 4.42
C GLY A 99 3.86 -8.03 5.93
N ASP A 100 4.36 -9.18 6.40
CA ASP A 100 4.32 -9.62 7.79
C ASP A 100 5.18 -8.77 8.74
N TYR A 101 4.83 -8.84 10.02
CA TYR A 101 5.72 -8.45 11.11
C TYR A 101 7.01 -9.28 11.10
N PHE A 102 8.10 -8.69 11.53
CA PHE A 102 9.40 -9.35 11.54
C PHE A 102 10.28 -8.88 12.70
N VAL A 103 11.29 -9.66 13.03
CA VAL A 103 12.29 -9.28 14.03
C VAL A 103 13.23 -8.24 13.41
N MET A 104 13.14 -6.99 13.87
CA MET A 104 13.90 -5.85 13.29
C MET A 104 15.41 -6.11 13.20
N ALA A 105 15.98 -6.78 14.20
CA ALA A 105 17.42 -7.05 14.28
C ALA A 105 17.90 -8.08 13.24
N THR A 106 17.08 -9.11 12.96
CA THR A 106 17.49 -10.26 12.15
C THR A 106 16.82 -10.35 10.81
N GLY A 107 15.64 -9.71 10.65
CA GLY A 107 14.82 -9.81 9.45
C GLY A 107 13.89 -11.02 9.43
N ASP A 108 13.93 -11.90 10.44
CA ASP A 108 13.05 -13.07 10.51
C ASP A 108 11.57 -12.66 10.47
N PRO A 109 10.76 -13.14 9.50
CA PRO A 109 9.31 -12.96 9.53
C PRO A 109 8.72 -13.68 10.74
N LEU A 110 7.70 -13.09 11.39
CA LEU A 110 7.07 -13.76 12.53
C LEU A 110 6.12 -14.88 12.08
N GLY A 111 5.43 -14.68 10.99
CA GLY A 111 4.44 -15.60 10.45
C GLY A 111 4.98 -16.54 9.36
N ILE A 112 4.04 -17.14 8.66
CA ILE A 112 4.29 -18.02 7.52
C ILE A 112 4.73 -17.21 6.29
N VAL A 113 5.58 -17.80 5.47
CA VAL A 113 5.88 -17.30 4.12
C VAL A 113 5.74 -18.46 3.13
N ILE A 114 4.85 -18.30 2.15
CA ILE A 114 4.69 -19.22 1.03
C ILE A 114 4.91 -18.45 -0.27
N THR A 115 5.70 -19.00 -1.17
CA THR A 115 5.85 -18.52 -2.56
C THR A 115 5.83 -19.70 -3.52
N ASP A 116 5.07 -19.57 -4.62
CA ASP A 116 4.93 -20.63 -5.64
C ASP A 116 4.51 -22.00 -5.05
N GLY A 117 3.64 -21.97 -4.02
CA GLY A 117 3.18 -23.15 -3.29
C GLY A 117 4.21 -23.78 -2.35
N VAL A 118 5.39 -23.18 -2.20
CA VAL A 118 6.48 -23.69 -1.34
C VAL A 118 6.47 -22.98 0.00
N LEU A 119 6.50 -23.74 1.08
CA LEU A 119 6.65 -23.23 2.45
C LEU A 119 8.09 -22.77 2.69
N ARG A 120 8.33 -21.47 2.58
CA ARG A 120 9.65 -20.85 2.76
C ARG A 120 9.99 -20.61 4.23
N SER A 121 8.99 -20.31 5.05
CA SER A 121 9.15 -20.11 6.49
C SER A 121 7.86 -20.48 7.21
N SER A 122 7.97 -21.14 8.35
CA SER A 122 6.80 -21.58 9.11
C SER A 122 6.42 -20.58 10.21
N ALA A 123 5.14 -20.63 10.61
CA ALA A 123 4.63 -20.22 11.90
C ALA A 123 3.33 -20.99 12.12
N SER A 124 3.24 -21.78 13.18
CA SER A 124 2.11 -22.68 13.34
C SER A 124 0.87 -22.06 13.98
N TYR A 125 0.99 -20.90 14.62
CA TYR A 125 -0.06 -20.33 15.50
C TYR A 125 -0.53 -18.93 15.14
N LEU A 126 0.11 -18.26 14.20
CA LEU A 126 -0.30 -16.92 13.76
C LEU A 126 -1.34 -16.99 12.64
N HIS A 127 -2.17 -15.96 12.56
CA HIS A 127 -3.04 -15.77 11.40
C HIS A 127 -2.20 -15.52 10.15
N ALA A 128 -2.82 -15.71 9.00
CA ALA A 128 -2.18 -15.46 7.72
C ALA A 128 -3.21 -15.05 6.66
N ILE A 129 -2.72 -14.38 5.62
CA ILE A 129 -3.39 -14.19 4.34
C ILE A 129 -2.65 -14.99 3.28
N GLY A 130 -3.38 -15.82 2.57
CA GLY A 130 -2.88 -16.62 1.44
C GLY A 130 -3.65 -16.32 0.17
N PHE A 131 -3.05 -16.62 -0.97
CA PHE A 131 -3.59 -16.43 -2.30
C PHE A 131 -3.47 -17.73 -3.10
N ASN A 132 -4.56 -18.16 -3.71
CA ASN A 132 -4.61 -19.29 -4.62
C ASN A 132 -4.14 -18.88 -6.02
N ALA A 133 -3.97 -19.88 -6.90
CA ALA A 133 -3.54 -19.65 -8.28
C ALA A 133 -4.52 -18.78 -9.11
N ASP A 134 -5.82 -18.82 -8.77
CA ASP A 134 -6.86 -18.00 -9.40
C ASP A 134 -6.95 -16.56 -8.84
N GLY A 135 -6.05 -16.18 -7.93
CA GLY A 135 -6.03 -14.87 -7.28
C GLY A 135 -6.98 -14.73 -6.09
N SER A 136 -7.79 -15.75 -5.78
CA SER A 136 -8.67 -15.75 -4.61
C SER A 136 -7.86 -15.79 -3.31
N ALA A 137 -8.39 -15.13 -2.26
CA ALA A 137 -7.70 -15.02 -0.97
C ALA A 137 -8.27 -15.98 0.08
N VAL A 138 -7.40 -16.48 0.94
CA VAL A 138 -7.70 -17.30 2.12
C VAL A 138 -7.19 -16.58 3.37
N ILE A 139 -8.08 -16.22 4.29
CA ILE A 139 -7.71 -15.75 5.62
C ILE A 139 -7.97 -16.89 6.62
N GLY A 140 -7.03 -17.12 7.53
CA GLY A 140 -7.15 -18.14 8.55
C GLY A 140 -5.89 -18.27 9.42
N THR A 141 -5.89 -19.29 10.27
CA THR A 141 -4.72 -19.75 11.00
C THR A 141 -4.32 -21.08 10.40
N PRO A 142 -3.14 -21.21 9.78
CA PRO A 142 -2.76 -22.43 9.08
C PRO A 142 -2.65 -23.67 10.01
N ASN A 143 -2.36 -23.51 11.31
CA ASN A 143 -2.21 -24.59 12.30
C ASN A 143 -1.37 -25.74 11.76
N LEU A 144 -0.12 -25.45 11.38
CA LEU A 144 0.76 -26.41 10.73
C LEU A 144 1.21 -27.51 11.68
N SER A 145 1.16 -28.75 11.22
CA SER A 145 1.90 -29.88 11.79
C SER A 145 3.12 -30.16 10.93
N LEU A 146 4.30 -30.00 11.52
CA LEU A 146 5.61 -30.17 10.88
C LEU A 146 6.28 -31.38 11.54
N MET A 147 6.50 -32.47 10.79
CA MET A 147 6.99 -33.74 11.34
C MET A 147 8.18 -34.24 10.53
N ALA A 148 9.15 -34.84 11.22
CA ALA A 148 10.21 -35.63 10.61
C ALA A 148 10.09 -37.09 11.09
N ASP A 149 9.88 -38.01 10.14
CA ASP A 149 9.68 -39.43 10.38
C ASP A 149 10.91 -40.22 9.93
N PHE A 150 11.50 -40.97 10.83
CA PHE A 150 12.67 -41.83 10.55
C PHE A 150 12.82 -42.91 11.60
N LYS A 151 13.31 -44.10 11.22
CA LYS A 151 13.58 -45.24 12.14
C LYS A 151 12.40 -45.56 13.07
N GLY A 152 11.17 -45.42 12.60
CA GLY A 152 9.97 -45.66 13.41
C GLY A 152 9.68 -44.61 14.48
N GLN A 153 10.40 -43.48 14.46
CA GLN A 153 10.15 -42.31 15.29
C GLN A 153 9.47 -41.21 14.46
N SER A 154 8.60 -40.41 15.08
CA SER A 154 7.98 -39.24 14.50
C SER A 154 8.26 -38.03 15.41
N LEU A 155 9.08 -37.12 14.94
CA LEU A 155 9.54 -35.96 15.71
C LEU A 155 8.91 -34.66 15.20
N LYS A 156 8.35 -33.87 16.11
CA LYS A 156 7.81 -32.55 15.76
C LYS A 156 8.94 -31.56 15.49
N ILE A 157 8.96 -31.01 14.29
CA ILE A 157 9.80 -29.86 13.93
C ILE A 157 9.16 -28.61 14.56
N ALA A 158 9.93 -27.80 15.26
CA ALA A 158 9.44 -26.57 15.88
C ALA A 158 9.12 -25.52 14.82
N ASP A 159 10.07 -25.27 13.91
CA ASP A 159 9.93 -24.31 12.83
C ASP A 159 10.83 -24.65 11.64
N ILE A 160 10.46 -24.10 10.48
CA ILE A 160 11.22 -24.13 9.23
C ILE A 160 11.74 -22.73 8.93
N ASN A 161 13.04 -22.61 8.67
CA ASN A 161 13.71 -21.36 8.31
C ASN A 161 13.47 -20.22 9.33
N LYS A 162 13.61 -20.54 10.61
CA LYS A 162 13.62 -19.59 11.73
C LYS A 162 14.93 -19.71 12.51
N ILE A 163 15.36 -18.64 13.17
CA ILE A 163 16.52 -18.68 14.05
C ILE A 163 16.27 -19.68 15.19
N ARG A 164 17.16 -20.68 15.31
CA ARG A 164 17.05 -21.75 16.30
C ARG A 164 17.16 -21.17 17.72
N THR A 165 16.17 -21.47 18.54
CA THR A 165 16.21 -21.23 19.98
C THR A 165 17.05 -22.29 20.71
N ASN A 166 17.29 -22.11 22.03
CA ASN A 166 18.11 -22.97 22.83
C ASN A 166 17.61 -24.42 22.96
N THR A 167 16.36 -24.72 22.68
CA THR A 167 15.71 -26.03 22.94
C THR A 167 14.75 -26.42 21.83
N GLY A 168 15.03 -26.12 20.59
CA GLY A 168 14.15 -26.49 19.48
C GLY A 168 14.76 -27.51 18.54
N PHE A 169 13.91 -28.20 17.79
CA PHE A 169 14.25 -28.99 16.61
C PHE A 169 13.79 -28.25 15.39
N TYR A 170 14.71 -27.81 14.55
CA TYR A 170 14.47 -26.93 13.41
C TYR A 170 14.86 -27.58 12.11
N LEU A 171 14.19 -27.18 11.03
CA LEU A 171 14.57 -27.53 9.66
C LEU A 171 14.97 -26.25 8.91
N PHE A 172 16.11 -26.31 8.23
CA PHE A 172 16.61 -25.25 7.38
C PHE A 172 16.66 -25.73 5.93
N THR A 173 16.32 -24.83 5.01
CA THR A 173 16.54 -24.97 3.57
C THR A 173 17.46 -23.85 3.10
N ASP A 174 17.93 -23.88 1.87
CA ASP A 174 18.74 -22.83 1.25
C ASP A 174 18.00 -21.46 1.14
N ASP A 175 16.67 -21.43 1.25
CA ASP A 175 15.91 -20.18 1.39
C ASP A 175 16.32 -19.38 2.64
N PHE A 176 16.84 -20.02 3.69
CA PHE A 176 17.32 -19.32 4.89
C PHE A 176 18.65 -18.60 4.66
N GLY A 177 19.39 -18.97 3.62
CA GLY A 177 20.68 -18.46 3.23
C GLY A 177 21.77 -19.52 3.30
N ASN A 178 23.03 -19.12 3.15
CA ASN A 178 24.16 -20.05 3.00
C ASN A 178 24.53 -20.81 4.28
N THR A 179 23.97 -20.46 5.45
CA THR A 179 24.25 -21.12 6.74
C THR A 179 23.03 -21.09 7.65
N THR A 180 22.99 -22.01 8.63
CA THR A 180 21.96 -22.07 9.68
C THR A 180 21.99 -20.86 10.64
N LYS A 181 23.01 -20.01 10.58
CA LYS A 181 23.24 -18.85 11.49
C LYS A 181 23.19 -19.21 12.98
N ASN A 182 23.30 -20.51 13.33
CA ASN A 182 23.30 -20.96 14.71
C ASN A 182 24.53 -20.45 15.46
N THR A 183 24.34 -19.92 16.66
CA THR A 183 25.42 -19.44 17.52
C THR A 183 25.78 -20.45 18.62
N GLN A 184 25.00 -21.52 18.78
CA GLN A 184 25.14 -22.50 19.83
C GLN A 184 25.47 -23.88 19.27
N LYS A 185 26.25 -24.65 20.04
CA LYS A 185 26.56 -26.04 19.72
C LYS A 185 25.28 -26.87 19.58
N GLY A 186 25.38 -27.93 18.80
CA GLY A 186 24.26 -28.83 18.59
C GLY A 186 24.60 -29.96 17.63
N VAL A 187 23.58 -30.66 17.17
CA VAL A 187 23.70 -31.67 16.13
C VAL A 187 22.93 -31.20 14.91
N ASP A 188 23.61 -31.19 13.78
CA ASP A 188 23.05 -30.84 12.48
C ASP A 188 23.14 -32.05 11.55
N VAL A 189 22.06 -32.36 10.84
CA VAL A 189 21.98 -33.48 9.89
C VAL A 189 21.68 -32.92 8.51
N ILE A 190 22.59 -33.12 7.56
CA ILE A 190 22.39 -32.74 6.16
C ILE A 190 21.54 -33.81 5.46
N LEU A 191 20.45 -33.38 4.83
CA LEU A 191 19.50 -34.20 4.11
C LEU A 191 19.49 -33.85 2.64
N ALA A 192 19.55 -34.86 1.79
CA ALA A 192 19.30 -34.72 0.36
C ALA A 192 17.88 -35.17 0.02
N PRO A 193 17.03 -34.35 -0.57
CA PRO A 193 15.76 -34.81 -1.15
C PRO A 193 16.03 -35.93 -2.16
N ASN A 194 15.25 -37.03 -2.07
CA ASN A 194 15.43 -38.21 -2.93
C ASN A 194 15.10 -37.90 -4.38
N THR A 195 14.16 -36.98 -4.60
CA THR A 195 13.87 -36.40 -5.91
C THR A 195 14.50 -35.01 -5.96
N PRO A 196 15.50 -34.76 -6.83
CA PRO A 196 16.09 -33.44 -6.96
C PRO A 196 15.04 -32.38 -7.29
N GLY A 197 15.02 -31.28 -6.54
CA GLY A 197 14.08 -30.19 -6.69
C GLY A 197 12.76 -30.35 -5.91
N ASP A 198 12.57 -31.44 -5.15
CA ASP A 198 11.46 -31.55 -4.22
C ASP A 198 11.52 -30.44 -3.18
N GLN A 199 10.36 -29.84 -2.92
CA GLN A 199 10.22 -28.69 -2.05
C GLN A 199 9.12 -28.91 -1.00
N LEU A 200 9.27 -28.22 0.12
CA LEU A 200 8.33 -28.31 1.24
C LEU A 200 7.00 -27.65 0.89
N LYS A 201 5.91 -28.42 0.90
CA LYS A 201 4.53 -27.94 0.60
C LYS A 201 3.58 -28.38 1.68
N ILE A 202 2.57 -27.56 1.98
CA ILE A 202 1.49 -27.93 2.90
C ILE A 202 0.67 -29.07 2.25
N GLY A 203 0.41 -30.12 3.02
CA GLY A 203 -0.27 -31.32 2.52
C GLY A 203 0.67 -32.30 1.80
N GLY A 204 2.00 -32.05 1.83
CA GLY A 204 3.00 -32.85 1.13
C GLY A 204 3.98 -33.56 2.07
N THR A 205 4.70 -34.52 1.50
CA THR A 205 5.83 -35.23 2.11
C THR A 205 7.04 -35.12 1.20
N VAL A 206 8.20 -34.80 1.77
CA VAL A 206 9.49 -34.87 1.08
C VAL A 206 10.34 -35.95 1.74
N SER A 207 10.63 -37.00 0.97
CA SER A 207 11.55 -38.08 1.39
C SER A 207 12.98 -37.67 1.11
N CYS A 208 13.83 -37.77 2.13
CA CYS A 208 15.24 -37.38 2.07
C CYS A 208 16.15 -38.54 2.50
N THR A 209 17.39 -38.53 2.02
CA THR A 209 18.46 -39.40 2.47
C THR A 209 19.46 -38.59 3.31
N VAL A 210 19.89 -39.12 4.44
CA VAL A 210 20.95 -38.55 5.30
C VAL A 210 22.27 -38.59 4.55
N GLU A 211 22.90 -37.43 4.33
CA GLU A 211 24.25 -37.35 3.76
C GLU A 211 25.32 -37.16 4.81
N GLN A 212 25.03 -36.49 5.92
CA GLN A 212 26.00 -36.22 6.95
C GLN A 212 25.34 -35.95 8.30
N VAL A 213 25.97 -36.41 9.40
CA VAL A 213 25.63 -36.03 10.78
C VAL A 213 26.81 -35.25 11.36
N ILE A 214 26.59 -34.07 11.89
CA ILE A 214 27.63 -33.11 12.31
C ILE A 214 27.42 -32.73 13.77
N GLU A 215 28.46 -32.90 14.61
CA GLU A 215 28.54 -32.24 15.91
C GLU A 215 28.93 -30.76 15.68
N ALA A 216 27.91 -29.92 15.53
CA ALA A 216 28.07 -28.52 15.15
C ALA A 216 28.56 -27.67 16.32
N SER A 217 29.63 -26.91 16.14
CA SER A 217 30.13 -25.94 17.12
C SER A 217 29.44 -24.56 17.01
N GLY A 218 28.66 -24.34 15.99
CA GLY A 218 27.96 -23.09 15.63
C GLY A 218 27.18 -23.24 14.33
N ALA A 219 27.28 -22.28 13.45
CA ALA A 219 26.59 -22.28 12.15
C ALA A 219 27.15 -23.40 11.24
N THR A 220 26.24 -24.11 10.59
CA THR A 220 26.53 -25.10 9.54
C THR A 220 26.17 -24.54 8.17
N ALA A 221 27.02 -24.80 7.17
CA ALA A 221 26.72 -24.40 5.78
C ALA A 221 25.52 -25.19 5.26
N ILE A 222 24.62 -24.53 4.57
CA ILE A 222 23.47 -25.13 3.90
C ILE A 222 23.82 -25.27 2.42
N PRO A 223 24.04 -26.49 1.91
CA PRO A 223 24.29 -26.68 0.48
C PRO A 223 23.02 -26.46 -0.35
N ASP A 224 23.19 -25.98 -1.58
CA ASP A 224 22.07 -25.73 -2.51
C ASP A 224 21.21 -27.00 -2.69
N GLY A 225 19.89 -26.82 -2.58
CA GLY A 225 18.91 -27.89 -2.72
C GLY A 225 18.92 -28.95 -1.61
N LYS A 226 19.62 -28.71 -0.50
CA LYS A 226 19.64 -29.60 0.67
C LYS A 226 18.86 -29.00 1.84
N PHE A 227 18.51 -29.89 2.76
CA PHE A 227 17.89 -29.48 4.03
C PHE A 227 18.84 -29.78 5.19
N ILE A 228 18.70 -29.04 6.29
CA ILE A 228 19.43 -29.33 7.53
C ILE A 228 18.43 -29.47 8.69
N MET A 229 18.33 -30.64 9.26
CA MET A 229 17.73 -30.81 10.58
C MET A 229 18.74 -30.37 11.65
N SER A 230 18.31 -29.55 12.60
CA SER A 230 19.20 -28.93 13.58
C SER A 230 18.59 -28.93 14.98
N ILE A 231 19.32 -29.42 15.93
CA ILE A 231 18.99 -29.36 17.37
C ILE A 231 20.10 -28.71 18.18
N SER A 232 19.71 -28.05 19.28
CA SER A 232 20.67 -27.50 20.24
C SER A 232 21.19 -28.59 21.19
N ASN A 233 22.44 -28.46 21.65
CA ASN A 233 22.97 -29.26 22.76
C ASN A 233 22.27 -28.99 24.11
N LYS A 234 21.35 -28.04 24.16
CA LYS A 234 20.46 -27.75 25.30
C LYS A 234 19.09 -28.40 25.19
N SER A 235 18.81 -29.06 24.06
CA SER A 235 17.59 -29.87 23.88
C SER A 235 17.63 -31.09 24.79
N GLY A 236 16.47 -31.70 25.05
CA GLY A 236 16.40 -32.91 25.88
C GLY A 236 17.32 -34.02 25.37
N GLU A 237 17.96 -34.76 26.31
CA GLU A 237 18.96 -35.81 26.00
C GLU A 237 18.41 -36.84 25.00
N TRP A 238 17.21 -37.33 25.26
CA TRP A 238 16.53 -38.27 24.34
C TRP A 238 16.47 -37.77 22.92
N LEU A 239 16.11 -36.49 22.72
CA LEU A 239 16.03 -35.88 21.37
C LEU A 239 17.43 -35.82 20.72
N GLN A 240 18.46 -35.45 21.50
CA GLN A 240 19.83 -35.41 21.02
C GLN A 240 20.33 -36.80 20.60
N GLU A 241 20.09 -37.83 21.42
CA GLU A 241 20.47 -39.23 21.14
C GLU A 241 19.73 -39.76 19.91
N THR A 242 18.41 -39.43 19.78
CA THR A 242 17.59 -39.86 18.64
C THR A 242 18.15 -39.28 17.34
N ILE A 243 18.49 -37.99 17.29
CA ILE A 243 19.07 -37.36 16.09
C ILE A 243 20.49 -37.90 15.81
N ARG A 244 21.32 -38.10 16.84
CA ARG A 244 22.67 -38.73 16.67
C ARG A 244 22.64 -40.17 16.20
N SER A 245 21.51 -40.88 16.39
CA SER A 245 21.35 -42.25 15.91
C SER A 245 21.23 -42.39 14.40
N LEU A 246 21.01 -41.26 13.70
CA LEU A 246 20.95 -41.24 12.23
C LEU A 246 22.32 -41.53 11.63
N GLN A 247 22.34 -42.26 10.54
CA GLN A 247 23.54 -42.65 9.79
C GLN A 247 23.38 -42.23 8.32
N VAL A 248 24.51 -42.03 7.66
CA VAL A 248 24.53 -41.80 6.21
C VAL A 248 23.80 -42.93 5.49
N GLY A 249 22.86 -42.58 4.61
CA GLY A 249 22.00 -43.50 3.89
C GLY A 249 20.65 -43.78 4.56
N ASP A 250 20.40 -43.34 5.78
CA ASP A 250 19.07 -43.42 6.40
C ASP A 250 18.07 -42.52 5.67
N THR A 251 16.82 -42.95 5.65
CA THR A 251 15.71 -42.16 5.09
C THR A 251 15.03 -41.33 6.18
N VAL A 252 14.70 -40.08 5.86
CA VAL A 252 13.93 -39.17 6.68
C VAL A 252 12.79 -38.60 5.80
N ASP A 253 11.55 -38.73 6.26
CA ASP A 253 10.39 -38.18 5.60
C ASP A 253 9.96 -36.89 6.34
N ILE A 254 9.95 -35.78 5.63
CA ILE A 254 9.47 -34.48 6.14
C ILE A 254 8.01 -34.31 5.71
N ASN A 255 7.11 -34.34 6.69
CA ASN A 255 5.67 -34.25 6.49
C ASN A 255 5.15 -32.89 6.97
N ILE A 256 4.39 -32.21 6.10
CA ILE A 256 3.78 -30.91 6.42
C ILE A 256 2.28 -31.02 6.18
N SER A 257 1.47 -30.74 7.17
CA SER A 257 0.03 -30.72 7.05
C SER A 257 -0.57 -29.50 7.76
N SER A 258 -1.80 -29.15 7.37
CA SER A 258 -2.61 -28.12 8.01
C SER A 258 -3.95 -28.72 8.41
N GLU A 259 -4.50 -28.31 9.55
CA GLU A 259 -5.86 -28.67 9.96
C GLU A 259 -6.90 -28.07 9.00
N ASP A 260 -6.60 -26.92 8.40
CA ASP A 260 -7.42 -26.25 7.39
C ASP A 260 -6.89 -26.59 5.98
N THR A 261 -7.55 -27.50 5.30
CA THR A 261 -7.14 -28.00 3.97
C THR A 261 -7.14 -26.95 2.87
N ARG A 262 -7.75 -25.75 3.08
CA ARG A 262 -7.66 -24.64 2.12
C ARG A 262 -6.21 -24.21 1.88
N TRP A 263 -5.34 -24.38 2.90
CA TRP A 263 -3.92 -24.03 2.82
C TRP A 263 -3.10 -24.93 1.90
N ASN A 264 -3.59 -26.13 1.55
CA ASN A 264 -2.89 -27.04 0.64
C ASN A 264 -2.76 -26.49 -0.79
N ASN A 265 -3.64 -25.57 -1.19
CA ASN A 265 -3.69 -25.00 -2.54
C ASN A 265 -3.09 -23.59 -2.63
N VAL A 266 -2.73 -23.00 -1.50
CA VAL A 266 -2.20 -21.64 -1.44
C VAL A 266 -0.86 -21.56 -2.16
N GLN A 267 -0.77 -20.64 -3.12
CA GLN A 267 0.45 -20.39 -3.87
C GLN A 267 1.35 -19.35 -3.21
N HIS A 268 0.77 -18.34 -2.59
CA HIS A 268 1.50 -17.27 -1.92
C HIS A 268 0.84 -16.96 -0.58
N ALA A 269 1.62 -16.74 0.48
CA ALA A 269 1.07 -16.32 1.78
C ALA A 269 2.09 -15.54 2.59
N VAL A 270 1.59 -14.66 3.44
CA VAL A 270 2.34 -14.02 4.53
C VAL A 270 1.57 -14.15 5.84
N GLY A 271 2.31 -14.14 6.94
CA GLY A 271 1.73 -14.07 8.26
C GLY A 271 1.02 -12.74 8.53
N ALA A 272 0.10 -12.78 9.48
CA ALA A 272 -0.60 -11.61 9.98
C ALA A 272 -0.79 -11.76 11.50
N MET A 273 -0.48 -10.70 12.25
CA MET A 273 -0.56 -10.78 13.72
C MET A 273 -1.99 -10.78 14.22
N TYR A 274 -2.90 -10.05 13.56
CA TYR A 274 -4.26 -9.86 14.02
C TYR A 274 -5.28 -10.09 12.92
N TRP A 275 -6.35 -10.82 13.24
CA TRP A 275 -7.55 -10.92 12.43
C TRP A 275 -8.55 -9.87 12.95
N ILE A 276 -8.50 -8.67 12.34
CA ILE A 276 -9.16 -7.47 12.86
C ILE A 276 -10.65 -7.35 12.52
N LEU A 277 -11.09 -8.03 11.44
CA LEU A 277 -12.49 -8.12 11.01
C LEU A 277 -12.79 -9.56 10.64
N LYS A 278 -13.77 -10.17 11.28
CA LYS A 278 -14.14 -11.57 11.05
C LYS A 278 -15.65 -11.71 10.88
N ASP A 279 -16.06 -12.33 9.78
CA ASP A 279 -17.47 -12.55 9.45
C ASP A 279 -18.30 -11.25 9.59
N GLY A 280 -17.76 -10.14 9.07
CA GLY A 280 -18.36 -8.82 9.13
C GLY A 280 -18.35 -8.16 10.52
N LYS A 281 -17.64 -8.73 11.51
CA LYS A 281 -17.57 -8.19 12.88
C LYS A 281 -16.16 -7.72 13.23
N VAL A 282 -16.05 -6.47 13.68
CA VAL A 282 -14.80 -5.91 14.19
C VAL A 282 -14.40 -6.60 15.48
N ASP A 283 -13.15 -7.06 15.59
CA ASP A 283 -12.60 -7.59 16.82
C ASP A 283 -12.23 -6.44 17.78
N THR A 284 -13.09 -6.19 18.75
CA THR A 284 -12.89 -5.14 19.76
C THR A 284 -11.93 -5.53 20.88
N SER A 285 -11.48 -6.78 20.95
CA SER A 285 -10.48 -7.24 21.93
C SER A 285 -9.07 -6.75 21.59
N ILE A 286 -8.84 -6.40 20.32
CA ILE A 286 -7.54 -5.89 19.84
C ILE A 286 -7.54 -4.37 20.05
N SER A 287 -6.74 -3.89 20.99
CA SER A 287 -6.62 -2.46 21.30
C SER A 287 -5.17 -2.08 21.50
N ASP A 288 -4.66 -1.18 20.65
CA ASP A 288 -3.36 -0.55 20.86
C ASP A 288 -3.46 0.93 21.27
N GLY A 289 -4.67 1.52 21.17
CA GLY A 289 -4.96 2.90 21.58
C GLY A 289 -4.22 4.00 20.81
N ALA A 290 -3.24 3.64 19.98
CA ALA A 290 -2.36 4.57 19.30
C ALA A 290 -2.72 4.72 17.81
N SER A 291 -2.87 5.98 17.36
CA SER A 291 -2.93 6.29 15.93
C SER A 291 -1.53 6.15 15.32
N ALA A 292 -1.41 5.33 14.28
CA ALA A 292 -0.15 5.07 13.57
C ALA A 292 -0.42 4.76 12.10
N PRO A 293 0.60 4.76 11.24
CA PRO A 293 0.48 4.15 9.91
C PRO A 293 0.11 2.68 10.03
N ARG A 294 -0.77 2.18 9.16
CA ARG A 294 -1.25 0.79 9.18
C ARG A 294 -1.28 0.21 7.78
N THR A 295 -1.02 -1.10 7.70
CA THR A 295 -1.20 -1.91 6.50
C THR A 295 -2.12 -3.07 6.82
N ALA A 296 -3.07 -3.36 5.95
CA ALA A 296 -4.04 -4.43 6.14
C ALA A 296 -4.46 -5.03 4.78
N VAL A 297 -5.01 -6.24 4.83
CA VAL A 297 -5.67 -6.85 3.68
C VAL A 297 -7.09 -7.23 4.10
N GLY A 298 -8.08 -6.79 3.30
CA GLY A 298 -9.48 -7.13 3.47
C GLY A 298 -9.99 -8.00 2.32
N VAL A 299 -10.99 -8.84 2.59
CA VAL A 299 -11.68 -9.68 1.62
C VAL A 299 -13.16 -9.41 1.71
N LYS A 300 -13.80 -9.15 0.57
CA LYS A 300 -15.24 -8.89 0.45
C LYS A 300 -16.02 -10.19 0.22
N PRO A 301 -17.35 -10.23 0.44
CA PRO A 301 -18.18 -11.42 0.19
C PRO A 301 -18.17 -11.90 -1.27
N ASP A 302 -17.94 -11.00 -2.22
CA ASP A 302 -17.85 -11.32 -3.66
C ASP A 302 -16.47 -11.85 -4.08
N GLY A 303 -15.54 -12.02 -3.12
CA GLY A 303 -14.17 -12.45 -3.35
C GLY A 303 -13.20 -11.33 -3.69
N SER A 304 -13.67 -10.09 -3.87
CA SER A 304 -12.77 -8.96 -4.10
C SER A 304 -11.85 -8.74 -2.91
N VAL A 305 -10.61 -8.35 -3.18
CA VAL A 305 -9.56 -8.16 -2.17
C VAL A 305 -9.14 -6.69 -2.12
N VAL A 306 -8.91 -6.18 -0.92
CA VAL A 306 -8.49 -4.80 -0.66
C VAL A 306 -7.09 -4.81 -0.03
N PHE A 307 -6.09 -4.29 -0.72
CA PHE A 307 -4.79 -3.94 -0.16
C PHE A 307 -4.88 -2.52 0.39
N TYR A 308 -4.79 -2.38 1.70
CA TYR A 308 -5.09 -1.14 2.40
C TYR A 308 -3.87 -0.59 3.14
N THR A 309 -3.64 0.72 3.00
CA THR A 309 -2.68 1.47 3.82
C THR A 309 -3.29 2.79 4.28
N ILE A 310 -2.93 3.22 5.48
CA ILE A 310 -3.17 4.58 5.97
C ILE A 310 -1.85 5.16 6.45
N ASP A 311 -1.52 6.35 5.97
CA ASP A 311 -0.36 7.11 6.43
C ASP A 311 -0.55 7.57 7.89
N GLY A 312 0.52 7.96 8.55
CA GLY A 312 0.40 8.43 9.93
C GLY A 312 1.69 9.03 10.49
N ARG A 313 1.61 9.57 11.71
CA ARG A 313 2.74 10.24 12.40
C ARG A 313 3.25 11.48 11.68
N GLN A 314 2.45 12.09 10.82
CA GLN A 314 2.79 13.25 10.00
C GLN A 314 1.66 14.28 10.10
N SER A 315 1.79 15.23 11.03
CA SER A 315 0.82 16.32 11.18
C SER A 315 0.71 17.13 9.90
N GLY A 316 -0.51 17.54 9.53
CA GLY A 316 -0.80 18.24 8.29
C GLY A 316 -0.92 17.32 7.05
N LEU A 317 -0.60 16.01 7.18
CA LEU A 317 -0.77 15.02 6.12
C LEU A 317 -1.61 13.84 6.58
N SER A 318 -1.22 13.18 7.67
CA SER A 318 -1.98 12.09 8.25
C SER A 318 -1.53 11.78 9.68
N VAL A 319 -2.47 11.78 10.63
CA VAL A 319 -2.21 11.36 12.01
C VAL A 319 -2.29 9.84 12.18
N GLY A 320 -2.74 9.11 11.16
CA GLY A 320 -2.91 7.66 11.20
C GLY A 320 -4.20 7.21 11.89
N ALA A 321 -4.30 5.90 12.10
CA ALA A 321 -5.48 5.26 12.67
C ALA A 321 -5.10 4.22 13.73
N THR A 322 -6.03 3.95 14.65
CA THR A 322 -5.96 2.78 15.54
C THR A 322 -6.32 1.50 14.77
N ILE A 323 -6.01 0.34 15.33
CA ILE A 323 -6.36 -0.95 14.71
C ILE A 323 -7.88 -1.06 14.54
N GLN A 324 -8.66 -0.66 15.54
CA GLN A 324 -10.12 -0.70 15.47
C GLN A 324 -10.68 0.22 14.37
N MET A 325 -10.12 1.42 14.20
CA MET A 325 -10.51 2.33 13.10
C MET A 325 -10.25 1.71 11.73
N VAL A 326 -9.12 1.01 11.56
CA VAL A 326 -8.81 0.30 10.30
C VAL A 326 -9.80 -0.84 10.06
N ALA A 327 -10.14 -1.62 11.10
CA ALA A 327 -11.13 -2.68 11.00
C ALA A 327 -12.52 -2.15 10.62
N GLN A 328 -12.97 -1.05 11.25
CA GLN A 328 -14.22 -0.36 10.92
C GLN A 328 -14.18 0.18 9.48
N ARG A 329 -13.07 0.79 9.08
CA ARG A 329 -12.92 1.31 7.72
C ARG A 329 -12.99 0.21 6.66
N LEU A 330 -12.35 -0.94 6.87
CA LEU A 330 -12.45 -2.08 5.97
C LEU A 330 -13.87 -2.65 5.91
N GLN A 331 -14.60 -2.65 7.04
CA GLN A 331 -16.02 -2.98 7.09
C GLN A 331 -16.86 -1.98 6.25
N GLU A 332 -16.61 -0.66 6.37
CA GLU A 332 -17.25 0.38 5.55
C GLU A 332 -16.94 0.20 4.04
N LEU A 333 -15.73 -0.28 3.69
CA LEU A 333 -15.35 -0.62 2.32
C LEU A 333 -15.99 -1.91 1.81
N GLY A 334 -16.80 -2.58 2.65
CA GLY A 334 -17.56 -3.79 2.31
C GLY A 334 -16.80 -5.09 2.54
N CYS A 335 -15.66 -5.08 3.25
CA CYS A 335 -14.96 -6.30 3.61
C CYS A 335 -15.74 -7.09 4.67
N GLU A 336 -15.73 -8.42 4.57
CA GLU A 336 -16.26 -9.35 5.56
C GLU A 336 -15.17 -9.88 6.48
N ASN A 337 -13.96 -10.07 5.93
CA ASN A 337 -12.80 -10.52 6.70
C ASN A 337 -11.61 -9.59 6.42
N ALA A 338 -10.78 -9.33 7.45
CA ALA A 338 -9.56 -8.54 7.26
C ALA A 338 -8.50 -8.89 8.32
N VAL A 339 -7.24 -8.88 7.88
CA VAL A 339 -6.07 -9.05 8.72
C VAL A 339 -5.16 -7.83 8.70
N LEU A 340 -4.49 -7.59 9.83
CA LEU A 340 -3.51 -6.52 9.98
C LEU A 340 -2.11 -7.07 9.73
N LEU A 341 -1.39 -6.40 8.83
CA LEU A 341 0.02 -6.64 8.53
C LEU A 341 0.91 -5.69 9.33
N ASP A 342 2.24 -5.72 9.10
CA ASP A 342 3.15 -4.82 9.79
C ASP A 342 2.85 -3.35 9.43
N GLY A 343 2.90 -2.50 10.43
CA GLY A 343 2.55 -1.10 10.34
C GLY A 343 3.69 -0.15 10.69
N GLY A 344 3.31 1.07 11.09
CA GLY A 344 4.29 2.07 11.48
C GLY A 344 5.21 2.47 10.32
N GLY A 345 6.53 2.45 10.55
CA GLY A 345 7.52 2.76 9.52
C GLY A 345 7.58 1.77 8.35
N SER A 346 7.03 0.57 8.52
CA SER A 346 6.96 -0.44 7.45
C SER A 346 5.86 -0.15 6.44
N THR A 347 4.81 0.61 6.81
CA THR A 347 3.68 0.92 5.93
C THR A 347 4.14 1.55 4.62
N THR A 348 4.04 0.78 3.56
CA THR A 348 4.43 1.17 2.20
C THR A 348 3.42 0.62 1.22
N LEU A 349 2.94 1.46 0.30
CA LEU A 349 2.17 1.07 -0.87
C LEU A 349 2.90 1.57 -2.12
N VAL A 350 3.20 0.67 -3.03
CA VAL A 350 3.68 0.99 -4.38
C VAL A 350 2.57 0.71 -5.39
N SER A 351 2.50 1.49 -6.45
CA SER A 351 1.60 1.22 -7.58
C SER A 351 2.17 1.80 -8.87
N THR A 352 1.75 1.24 -10.00
CA THR A 352 2.05 1.77 -11.33
C THR A 352 0.86 2.61 -11.79
N TYR A 353 1.08 3.91 -11.99
CA TYR A 353 0.09 4.73 -12.68
C TYR A 353 0.00 4.30 -14.15
N PRO A 354 -1.20 4.40 -14.76
CA PRO A 354 -1.41 3.90 -16.13
C PRO A 354 -0.45 4.48 -17.18
N ASP A 355 -0.04 5.74 -17.04
CA ASP A 355 0.88 6.43 -17.94
C ASP A 355 2.38 6.18 -17.65
N PHE A 356 2.69 5.35 -16.63
CA PHE A 356 4.06 4.96 -16.29
C PHE A 356 4.30 3.48 -16.55
N GLY A 357 5.51 3.15 -16.96
CA GLY A 357 5.93 1.77 -17.21
C GLY A 357 6.34 1.00 -15.96
N THR A 358 6.59 1.68 -14.83
CA THR A 358 7.13 1.09 -13.60
C THR A 358 6.41 1.63 -12.36
N SER A 359 6.44 0.84 -11.30
CA SER A 359 5.82 1.21 -10.02
C SER A 359 6.63 2.25 -9.23
N SER A 360 5.92 3.03 -8.44
CA SER A 360 6.49 4.01 -7.51
C SER A 360 5.77 3.96 -6.15
N THR A 361 6.38 4.53 -5.11
CA THR A 361 5.73 4.68 -3.80
C THR A 361 4.62 5.72 -3.89
N ILE A 362 3.41 5.33 -3.50
CA ILE A 362 2.19 6.15 -3.58
C ILE A 362 1.87 6.82 -2.25
N ASN A 363 2.05 6.10 -1.14
CA ASN A 363 1.83 6.62 0.19
C ASN A 363 3.02 7.47 0.69
N SER A 364 2.89 8.09 1.87
CA SER A 364 3.96 8.85 2.52
C SER A 364 4.53 8.06 3.70
N PRO A 365 5.70 7.40 3.53
CA PRO A 365 6.34 6.67 4.62
C PRO A 365 6.69 7.58 5.80
N SER A 366 6.29 7.17 7.01
CA SER A 366 6.45 8.01 8.23
C SER A 366 7.89 8.25 8.67
N GLU A 367 8.86 7.57 8.08
CA GLU A 367 10.30 7.75 8.31
C GLU A 367 10.98 8.56 7.18
N GLY A 368 10.17 9.16 6.27
CA GLY A 368 10.64 9.92 5.12
C GLY A 368 11.06 9.06 3.93
N THR A 369 11.43 7.81 4.16
CA THR A 369 11.78 6.81 3.14
C THR A 369 11.17 5.45 3.49
N PRO A 370 10.87 4.59 2.49
CA PRO A 370 10.40 3.24 2.76
C PRO A 370 11.39 2.44 3.59
N ARG A 371 10.91 1.80 4.66
CA ARG A 371 11.69 0.88 5.48
C ARG A 371 11.96 -0.42 4.74
N SER A 372 13.14 -1.03 4.96
CA SER A 372 13.40 -2.41 4.58
C SER A 372 12.60 -3.37 5.44
N VAL A 373 11.82 -4.25 4.83
CA VAL A 373 10.89 -5.21 5.43
C VAL A 373 11.25 -6.64 5.03
N SER A 374 10.77 -7.62 5.77
CA SER A 374 11.05 -9.03 5.54
C SER A 374 10.44 -9.55 4.23
N ASN A 375 9.21 -9.18 3.96
CA ASN A 375 8.47 -9.60 2.77
C ASN A 375 7.41 -8.57 2.37
N ALA A 376 6.86 -8.75 1.18
CA ALA A 376 5.84 -7.88 0.61
C ALA A 376 4.85 -8.70 -0.24
N ILE A 377 3.63 -8.18 -0.40
CA ILE A 377 2.61 -8.71 -1.28
C ILE A 377 2.53 -7.80 -2.50
N PHE A 378 2.53 -8.37 -3.69
CA PHE A 378 2.39 -7.65 -4.96
C PHE A 378 1.20 -8.17 -5.75
N LEU A 379 0.56 -7.30 -6.49
CA LEU A 379 -0.40 -7.62 -7.52
C LEU A 379 0.27 -7.41 -8.89
N LEU A 380 0.42 -8.47 -9.65
CA LEU A 380 1.06 -8.46 -10.96
C LEU A 380 0.02 -8.53 -12.07
N SER A 381 0.26 -7.84 -13.18
CA SER A 381 -0.50 -8.05 -14.41
C SER A 381 0.01 -9.29 -15.15
N ASN A 382 -0.92 -10.10 -15.65
CA ASN A 382 -0.66 -11.21 -16.57
C ASN A 382 -0.89 -10.79 -18.03
N LEU A 383 -1.34 -9.56 -18.28
CA LEU A 383 -1.58 -9.02 -19.61
C LEU A 383 -0.26 -8.65 -20.30
N ASN A 384 -0.30 -8.69 -21.63
CA ASN A 384 0.80 -8.24 -22.47
C ASN A 384 0.41 -6.98 -23.24
N PRO A 385 1.38 -6.16 -23.68
CA PRO A 385 1.12 -5.04 -24.57
C PRO A 385 0.43 -5.50 -25.86
N THR A 386 -0.65 -4.83 -26.23
CA THR A 386 -1.43 -5.15 -27.43
C THR A 386 -1.22 -4.13 -28.55
N GLY A 387 -0.80 -2.91 -28.21
CA GLY A 387 -0.70 -1.77 -29.13
C GLY A 387 -2.04 -1.28 -29.66
N THR A 388 -3.17 -1.82 -29.20
CA THR A 388 -4.51 -1.36 -29.56
C THR A 388 -5.08 -0.50 -28.44
N ALA A 389 -5.44 0.75 -28.72
CA ALA A 389 -5.97 1.66 -27.71
C ALA A 389 -7.21 1.07 -27.02
N GLY A 390 -7.21 1.07 -25.69
CA GLY A 390 -8.27 0.53 -24.83
C GLY A 390 -8.93 1.60 -23.96
N SER A 391 -8.15 2.57 -23.47
CA SER A 391 -8.67 3.64 -22.59
C SER A 391 -7.77 4.87 -22.62
N LEU A 392 -8.25 5.96 -22.02
CA LEU A 392 -7.45 7.16 -21.77
C LEU A 392 -7.22 7.34 -20.27
N TYR A 393 -6.01 7.73 -19.90
CA TYR A 393 -5.66 8.21 -18.57
C TYR A 393 -5.64 9.75 -18.60
N VAL A 394 -6.49 10.38 -17.79
CA VAL A 394 -6.65 11.85 -17.76
C VAL A 394 -6.09 12.39 -16.44
N THR A 395 -5.22 13.38 -16.53
CA THR A 395 -4.64 14.10 -15.39
C THR A 395 -5.09 15.56 -15.36
N PRO A 396 -5.01 16.25 -14.19
CA PRO A 396 -4.53 15.83 -12.88
C PRO A 396 -5.51 14.92 -12.12
N LYS A 397 -5.02 14.12 -11.15
CA LYS A 397 -5.85 13.21 -10.32
C LYS A 397 -6.13 13.74 -8.91
N SER A 398 -5.15 14.38 -8.27
CA SER A 398 -5.22 14.76 -6.85
C SER A 398 -5.25 16.27 -6.60
N LEU A 399 -5.66 17.06 -7.59
CA LEU A 399 -5.64 18.51 -7.47
C LEU A 399 -6.87 19.04 -6.71
N THR A 400 -6.64 19.99 -5.81
CA THR A 400 -7.64 20.74 -5.07
C THR A 400 -7.57 22.20 -5.48
N LEU A 401 -8.63 22.71 -6.10
CA LEU A 401 -8.71 24.06 -6.66
C LEU A 401 -9.56 24.98 -5.80
N LEU A 402 -9.20 26.26 -5.79
CA LEU A 402 -10.11 27.35 -5.45
C LEU A 402 -11.17 27.54 -6.54
N PRO A 403 -12.38 28.02 -6.21
CA PRO A 403 -13.31 28.53 -7.21
C PRO A 403 -12.64 29.59 -8.09
N GLY A 404 -12.84 29.49 -9.41
CA GLY A 404 -12.22 30.37 -10.41
C GLY A 404 -10.81 29.97 -10.87
N ALA A 405 -10.13 29.08 -10.17
CA ALA A 405 -8.81 28.60 -10.56
C ALA A 405 -8.84 27.80 -11.86
N THR A 406 -7.73 27.79 -12.58
CA THR A 406 -7.59 27.04 -13.83
C THR A 406 -6.54 25.94 -13.71
N THR A 407 -6.74 24.85 -14.48
CA THR A 407 -5.74 23.79 -14.63
C THR A 407 -5.81 23.16 -16.02
N GLN A 408 -4.65 22.80 -16.56
CA GLN A 408 -4.59 22.08 -17.84
C GLN A 408 -4.81 20.60 -17.61
N CYS A 409 -5.84 20.03 -18.25
CA CYS A 409 -6.03 18.58 -18.34
C CYS A 409 -5.19 18.01 -19.50
N VAL A 410 -4.63 16.82 -19.27
CA VAL A 410 -3.84 16.09 -20.26
C VAL A 410 -4.36 14.66 -20.32
N ALA A 411 -4.46 14.12 -21.54
CA ALA A 411 -4.83 12.73 -21.79
C ALA A 411 -3.64 11.95 -22.34
N SER A 412 -3.45 10.73 -21.85
CA SER A 412 -2.51 9.72 -22.35
C SER A 412 -3.29 8.46 -22.70
N ALA A 413 -2.87 7.72 -23.72
CA ALA A 413 -3.54 6.48 -24.12
C ALA A 413 -2.90 5.26 -23.46
N MET A 414 -3.73 4.29 -23.09
CA MET A 414 -3.33 2.92 -22.76
C MET A 414 -3.91 1.97 -23.78
N ASP A 415 -3.15 0.90 -24.03
CA ASP A 415 -3.66 -0.20 -24.86
C ASP A 415 -4.63 -1.11 -24.05
N THR A 416 -5.25 -2.07 -24.72
CA THR A 416 -6.17 -3.04 -24.09
C THR A 416 -5.47 -3.99 -23.10
N GLY A 417 -4.14 -3.99 -23.04
CA GLY A 417 -3.33 -4.67 -22.03
C GLY A 417 -2.93 -3.74 -20.87
N TRP A 418 -3.46 -2.53 -20.81
CA TRP A 418 -3.17 -1.51 -19.78
C TRP A 418 -1.72 -1.00 -19.81
N TYR A 419 -1.04 -1.10 -20.97
CA TYR A 419 0.28 -0.52 -21.14
C TYR A 419 0.20 0.88 -21.75
N PRO A 420 1.08 1.83 -21.34
CA PRO A 420 1.09 3.17 -21.91
C PRO A 420 1.43 3.12 -23.39
N MET A 421 0.79 3.98 -24.17
CA MET A 421 1.05 4.18 -25.58
C MET A 421 1.76 5.51 -25.80
N ASP A 422 2.70 5.53 -26.75
CA ASP A 422 3.49 6.75 -27.07
C ASP A 422 2.63 7.84 -27.74
N THR A 423 1.51 7.46 -28.33
CA THR A 423 0.64 8.38 -29.08
C THR A 423 -0.84 8.14 -28.77
N LEU A 424 -1.61 9.20 -28.84
CA LEU A 424 -3.07 9.14 -28.80
C LEU A 424 -3.61 8.55 -30.12
N PRO A 425 -4.75 7.82 -30.08
CA PRO A 425 -5.34 7.22 -31.29
C PRO A 425 -5.98 8.24 -32.25
N GLY A 426 -6.14 9.51 -31.84
CA GLY A 426 -6.71 10.60 -32.64
C GLY A 426 -6.69 11.93 -31.88
N ASP A 427 -7.36 12.95 -32.43
CA ASP A 427 -7.54 14.22 -31.76
C ASP A 427 -8.36 14.03 -30.47
N VAL A 428 -8.08 14.85 -29.44
CA VAL A 428 -8.79 14.78 -28.17
C VAL A 428 -9.99 15.70 -28.15
N THR A 429 -11.15 15.16 -27.85
CA THR A 429 -12.37 15.90 -27.53
C THR A 429 -12.58 15.93 -26.03
N TRP A 430 -12.66 17.14 -25.46
CA TRP A 430 -12.88 17.36 -24.04
C TRP A 430 -14.33 17.68 -23.72
N SER A 431 -14.84 17.21 -22.59
CA SER A 431 -16.19 17.52 -22.11
C SER A 431 -16.26 17.54 -20.57
N SER A 432 -17.19 18.34 -20.04
CA SER A 432 -17.60 18.34 -18.63
C SER A 432 -19.07 18.76 -18.54
N ALA A 433 -19.77 18.39 -17.46
CA ALA A 433 -21.20 18.63 -17.30
C ALA A 433 -21.55 20.13 -17.38
N ASP A 434 -20.68 21.00 -16.86
CA ASP A 434 -20.93 22.46 -16.76
C ASP A 434 -20.17 23.26 -17.82
N ASN A 435 -19.69 22.61 -18.90
CA ASN A 435 -18.80 23.22 -19.89
C ASN A 435 -17.57 23.91 -19.27
N ALA A 436 -17.11 23.42 -18.11
CA ALA A 436 -16.00 24.00 -17.37
C ALA A 436 -14.64 23.70 -18.03
N VAL A 437 -14.60 22.81 -19.03
CA VAL A 437 -13.37 22.49 -19.79
C VAL A 437 -13.45 23.03 -21.20
N SER A 438 -12.41 23.70 -21.68
CA SER A 438 -12.28 24.20 -23.04
C SER A 438 -11.93 23.10 -24.04
N ALA A 439 -12.03 23.39 -25.35
CA ALA A 439 -11.61 22.48 -26.41
C ALA A 439 -10.09 22.10 -26.34
N SER A 440 -9.26 22.92 -25.70
CA SER A 440 -7.84 22.65 -25.48
C SER A 440 -7.55 21.88 -24.18
N GLY A 441 -8.58 21.49 -23.40
CA GLY A 441 -8.40 20.80 -22.13
C GLY A 441 -8.14 21.72 -20.93
N LEU A 442 -8.25 23.05 -21.10
CA LEU A 442 -8.14 23.95 -19.95
C LEU A 442 -9.44 23.93 -19.15
N PHE A 443 -9.37 23.43 -17.92
CA PHE A 443 -10.48 23.45 -16.97
C PHE A 443 -10.46 24.73 -16.15
N THR A 444 -11.64 25.36 -15.98
CA THR A 444 -11.86 26.49 -15.09
C THR A 444 -12.81 26.07 -13.98
N ALA A 445 -12.35 26.16 -12.72
CA ALA A 445 -13.13 25.73 -11.57
C ALA A 445 -14.41 26.56 -11.41
N PRO A 446 -15.61 25.95 -11.38
CA PRO A 446 -16.84 26.63 -11.10
C PRO A 446 -16.86 27.34 -9.75
N ALA A 447 -17.74 28.34 -9.59
CA ALA A 447 -17.86 29.11 -8.32
C ALA A 447 -18.35 28.24 -7.14
N ALA A 448 -19.14 27.20 -7.40
CA ALA A 448 -19.62 26.30 -6.37
C ALA A 448 -18.54 25.23 -6.01
N PRO A 449 -18.24 24.99 -4.72
CA PRO A 449 -17.42 23.85 -4.32
C PRO A 449 -18.08 22.52 -4.71
N GLY A 450 -17.27 21.54 -5.09
CA GLY A 450 -17.75 20.24 -5.52
C GLY A 450 -16.70 19.39 -6.22
N VAL A 451 -17.10 18.23 -6.70
CA VAL A 451 -16.28 17.33 -7.52
C VAL A 451 -16.78 17.44 -8.97
N TYR A 452 -15.89 17.82 -9.86
CA TYR A 452 -16.20 18.05 -11.27
C TYR A 452 -15.47 17.03 -12.14
N GLN A 453 -16.24 16.23 -12.88
CA GLN A 453 -15.69 15.26 -13.81
C GLN A 453 -15.33 15.95 -15.13
N VAL A 454 -14.10 15.75 -15.57
CA VAL A 454 -13.61 16.11 -16.91
C VAL A 454 -13.34 14.82 -17.67
N SER A 455 -13.94 14.71 -18.85
CA SER A 455 -13.80 13.54 -19.73
C SER A 455 -13.05 13.91 -21.01
N ALA A 456 -12.27 12.96 -21.50
CA ALA A 456 -11.58 13.01 -22.78
C ALA A 456 -12.02 11.84 -23.65
N GLU A 457 -12.12 12.06 -24.95
CA GLU A 457 -12.32 11.04 -25.98
C GLU A 457 -11.28 11.23 -27.08
N SER A 458 -10.71 10.13 -27.57
CA SER A 458 -9.77 10.15 -28.70
C SER A 458 -9.83 8.80 -29.43
N GLY A 459 -10.08 8.83 -30.76
CA GLY A 459 -10.14 7.62 -31.58
C GLY A 459 -11.16 6.56 -31.12
N GLY A 460 -12.24 6.99 -30.45
CA GLY A 460 -13.30 6.10 -29.96
C GLY A 460 -13.03 5.50 -28.57
N VAL A 461 -11.89 5.82 -27.92
CA VAL A 461 -11.63 5.44 -26.52
C VAL A 461 -11.78 6.65 -25.58
N THR A 462 -12.16 6.40 -24.34
CA THR A 462 -12.50 7.45 -23.39
C THR A 462 -11.72 7.31 -22.09
N GLY A 463 -11.63 8.40 -21.33
CA GLY A 463 -11.14 8.43 -19.97
C GLY A 463 -11.63 9.68 -19.25
N SER A 464 -11.49 9.71 -17.94
CA SER A 464 -11.91 10.87 -17.14
C SER A 464 -11.06 11.09 -15.91
N THR A 465 -11.17 12.30 -15.37
CA THR A 465 -10.62 12.67 -14.05
C THR A 465 -11.63 13.46 -13.26
N ASN A 466 -11.56 13.40 -11.95
CA ASN A 466 -12.33 14.21 -11.02
C ASN A 466 -11.45 15.31 -10.45
N ILE A 467 -11.88 16.57 -10.61
CA ILE A 467 -11.22 17.74 -10.05
C ILE A 467 -12.02 18.22 -8.84
N ASN A 468 -11.34 18.39 -7.72
CA ASN A 468 -11.98 18.83 -6.47
C ASN A 468 -11.87 20.35 -6.35
N VAL A 469 -13.01 21.04 -6.28
CA VAL A 469 -13.09 22.48 -6.01
C VAL A 469 -13.52 22.65 -4.56
N LEU A 470 -12.69 23.28 -3.73
CA LEU A 470 -12.92 23.40 -2.29
C LEU A 470 -13.06 24.87 -1.89
N GLN A 471 -13.96 25.14 -0.93
CA GLN A 471 -14.06 26.44 -0.29
C GLN A 471 -12.92 26.62 0.72
N ALA A 472 -12.20 27.75 0.62
CA ALA A 472 -11.21 28.12 1.60
C ALA A 472 -11.84 28.40 2.98
N ASP A 473 -11.22 27.93 4.04
CA ASP A 473 -11.53 28.31 5.43
C ASP A 473 -10.42 29.17 6.07
N ALA A 474 -9.27 29.31 5.40
CA ALA A 474 -8.22 30.25 5.77
C ALA A 474 -7.57 30.88 4.52
N ILE A 475 -7.21 32.18 4.64
CA ILE A 475 -6.45 32.91 3.62
C ILE A 475 -5.23 33.51 4.30
N TYR A 476 -4.07 33.37 3.67
CA TYR A 476 -2.79 33.91 4.11
C TYR A 476 -2.34 34.99 3.14
N VAL A 477 -1.88 36.12 3.68
CA VAL A 477 -1.33 37.22 2.89
C VAL A 477 0.17 37.28 3.10
N THR A 478 0.93 37.33 2.03
CA THR A 478 2.41 37.38 2.05
C THR A 478 2.89 38.65 1.36
N ASN A 479 3.88 39.31 1.92
CA ASN A 479 4.62 40.36 1.22
C ASN A 479 5.65 39.70 0.31
N GLU A 480 5.51 39.87 -0.99
CA GLU A 480 6.34 39.19 -1.99
C GLU A 480 7.84 39.56 -1.86
N ALA A 481 8.14 40.81 -1.53
CA ALA A 481 9.53 41.23 -1.41
C ALA A 481 10.27 40.57 -0.25
N THR A 482 9.55 40.12 0.80
CA THR A 482 10.15 39.50 1.99
C THR A 482 9.87 38.02 2.12
N GLY A 483 8.89 37.49 1.36
CA GLY A 483 8.38 36.10 1.45
C GLY A 483 7.71 35.78 2.80
N LYS A 484 7.33 36.79 3.60
CA LYS A 484 6.76 36.61 4.94
C LYS A 484 5.28 36.92 4.98
N ASN A 485 4.53 36.15 5.75
CA ASN A 485 3.14 36.45 6.06
C ASN A 485 3.01 37.82 6.75
N VAL A 486 1.97 38.56 6.35
CA VAL A 486 1.73 39.93 6.79
C VAL A 486 0.35 40.04 7.44
N SER A 487 0.32 40.52 8.69
CA SER A 487 -0.93 40.90 9.36
C SER A 487 -1.01 42.43 9.59
N THR A 488 0.12 43.13 9.47
CA THR A 488 0.24 44.58 9.67
C THR A 488 1.33 45.16 8.78
N LEU A 489 1.06 46.30 8.18
CA LEU A 489 2.00 47.05 7.34
C LEU A 489 2.13 48.48 7.86
N SER A 490 3.35 49.00 7.85
CA SER A 490 3.64 50.42 8.05
C SER A 490 4.38 50.94 6.83
N LEU A 491 3.78 51.87 6.12
CA LEU A 491 4.28 52.38 4.84
C LEU A 491 4.38 53.90 4.88
N SER A 492 5.36 54.46 4.18
CA SER A 492 5.43 55.88 3.90
C SER A 492 4.41 56.31 2.85
N PRO A 493 3.96 57.56 2.82
CA PRO A 493 3.08 58.08 1.78
C PRO A 493 3.61 57.77 0.37
N GLY A 494 2.74 57.21 -0.49
CA GLY A 494 3.06 56.83 -1.87
C GLY A 494 3.92 55.55 -2.00
N GLN A 495 4.32 54.92 -0.91
CA GLN A 495 5.07 53.67 -0.95
C GLN A 495 4.19 52.54 -1.50
N LYS A 496 4.80 51.66 -2.29
CA LYS A 496 4.14 50.51 -2.87
C LYS A 496 4.61 49.21 -2.21
N VAL A 497 3.72 48.26 -2.06
CA VAL A 497 4.01 46.89 -1.63
C VAL A 497 3.19 45.91 -2.44
N ASN A 498 3.85 44.86 -2.90
CA ASN A 498 3.16 43.76 -3.59
C ASN A 498 2.79 42.67 -2.58
N LEU A 499 1.49 42.34 -2.52
CA LEU A 499 0.93 41.35 -1.62
C LEU A 499 0.40 40.18 -2.47
N SER A 500 0.73 38.96 -2.09
CA SER A 500 0.13 37.77 -2.66
C SER A 500 -0.78 37.09 -1.65
N ALA A 501 -1.79 36.37 -2.13
CA ALA A 501 -2.70 35.60 -1.31
C ALA A 501 -2.59 34.11 -1.63
N ALA A 502 -2.65 33.29 -0.58
CA ALA A 502 -2.80 31.84 -0.67
C ALA A 502 -3.93 31.40 0.25
N ALA A 503 -4.57 30.29 -0.05
CA ALA A 503 -5.69 29.82 0.73
C ALA A 503 -5.59 28.33 1.04
N SER A 504 -6.20 27.91 2.15
CA SER A 504 -6.30 26.51 2.53
C SER A 504 -7.72 26.13 2.93
N CYS A 505 -8.02 24.83 2.81
CA CYS A 505 -9.17 24.19 3.42
C CYS A 505 -8.66 23.20 4.46
N LYS A 506 -9.01 23.40 5.71
CA LYS A 506 -8.36 22.71 6.86
C LYS A 506 -6.85 23.00 6.85
N THR A 507 -6.02 22.03 6.54
CA THR A 507 -4.58 22.19 6.40
C THR A 507 -4.09 21.93 4.97
N ILE A 508 -5.03 21.83 4.02
CA ILE A 508 -4.75 21.51 2.61
C ILE A 508 -4.62 22.81 1.85
N ASP A 509 -3.46 23.07 1.27
CA ASP A 509 -3.25 24.19 0.37
C ASP A 509 -4.11 24.02 -0.89
N LEU A 510 -4.80 25.11 -1.25
CA LEU A 510 -5.65 25.14 -2.44
C LEU A 510 -4.92 25.83 -3.59
N THR A 511 -4.96 25.20 -4.75
CA THR A 511 -4.37 25.79 -5.96
C THR A 511 -5.28 26.86 -6.53
N GLY A 512 -4.73 28.04 -6.80
CA GLY A 512 -5.37 29.17 -7.47
C GLY A 512 -4.38 30.32 -7.63
N GLY A 513 -4.56 31.13 -8.67
CA GLY A 513 -3.80 32.35 -8.90
C GLY A 513 -4.53 33.59 -8.39
N ASP A 514 -4.02 34.78 -8.78
CA ASP A 514 -4.60 36.08 -8.38
C ASP A 514 -6.07 36.22 -8.80
N GLU A 515 -6.47 35.56 -9.88
CA GLU A 515 -7.85 35.55 -10.37
C GLU A 515 -8.85 34.93 -9.37
N CYS A 516 -8.36 34.17 -8.38
CA CYS A 516 -9.18 33.55 -7.33
C CYS A 516 -9.41 34.47 -6.13
N PHE A 517 -8.79 35.65 -6.10
CA PHE A 517 -8.81 36.55 -4.96
C PHE A 517 -9.34 37.92 -5.31
N ALA A 518 -10.21 38.45 -4.46
CA ALA A 518 -10.74 39.82 -4.58
C ALA A 518 -10.10 40.70 -3.50
N TRP A 519 -9.33 41.69 -3.92
CA TRP A 519 -8.68 42.65 -3.04
C TRP A 519 -9.48 43.94 -2.90
N THR A 520 -9.56 44.45 -1.68
CA THR A 520 -10.13 45.79 -1.40
C THR A 520 -9.27 46.51 -0.33
N ALA A 521 -9.21 47.81 -0.39
CA ALA A 521 -8.55 48.65 0.62
C ALA A 521 -9.48 49.80 1.06
N ASP A 522 -9.41 50.18 2.31
CA ASP A 522 -10.09 51.38 2.79
C ASP A 522 -9.58 52.58 1.99
N PRO A 523 -10.44 53.43 1.38
CA PRO A 523 -10.01 54.55 0.52
C PRO A 523 -9.09 55.54 1.23
N ALA A 524 -9.17 55.66 2.56
CA ALA A 524 -8.36 56.55 3.33
C ALA A 524 -6.86 56.16 3.37
N ILE A 525 -6.52 54.87 3.21
CA ILE A 525 -5.14 54.41 3.29
C ILE A 525 -4.44 54.22 1.95
N GLY A 526 -5.18 54.20 0.85
CA GLY A 526 -4.62 54.03 -0.49
C GLY A 526 -5.46 53.19 -1.41
N THR A 527 -4.83 52.62 -2.41
CA THR A 527 -5.49 51.75 -3.44
C THR A 527 -4.77 50.44 -3.58
N ILE A 528 -5.50 49.36 -3.90
CA ILE A 528 -4.96 48.06 -4.22
C ILE A 528 -5.50 47.60 -5.57
N THR A 529 -4.63 46.98 -6.35
CA THR A 529 -5.01 46.38 -7.66
C THR A 529 -5.48 44.92 -7.46
N SER A 530 -6.07 44.34 -8.51
CA SER A 530 -6.56 42.97 -8.49
C SER A 530 -5.44 41.91 -8.29
N ASP A 531 -4.20 42.25 -8.65
CA ASP A 531 -2.99 41.43 -8.46
C ASP A 531 -2.26 41.71 -7.13
N GLY A 532 -2.89 42.47 -6.21
CA GLY A 532 -2.35 42.70 -4.85
C GLY A 532 -1.34 43.84 -4.71
N LEU A 533 -1.10 44.64 -5.74
CA LEU A 533 -0.21 45.82 -5.60
C LEU A 533 -0.93 46.94 -4.81
N PHE A 534 -0.55 47.11 -3.56
CA PHE A 534 -1.03 48.21 -2.72
C PHE A 534 -0.16 49.43 -2.87
N THR A 535 -0.80 50.61 -3.08
CA THR A 535 -0.13 51.91 -3.07
C THR A 535 -0.69 52.77 -1.93
N ALA A 536 0.17 53.13 -1.00
CA ALA A 536 -0.20 53.97 0.14
C ALA A 536 -0.63 55.38 -0.30
N GLY A 537 -1.68 55.93 0.33
CA GLY A 537 -2.15 57.27 0.10
C GLY A 537 -1.15 58.35 0.45
N SER A 538 -1.45 59.60 0.10
CA SER A 538 -0.57 60.76 0.40
C SER A 538 -0.64 61.27 1.85
N ASN A 539 -1.68 60.87 2.60
CA ASN A 539 -1.91 61.33 3.98
C ASN A 539 -1.67 60.19 5.00
N THR A 540 -1.28 60.55 6.20
CA THR A 540 -1.21 59.59 7.31
C THR A 540 -2.62 59.12 7.67
N ALA A 541 -2.86 57.83 7.55
CA ALA A 541 -4.16 57.20 7.82
C ALA A 541 -3.94 55.78 8.35
N SER A 542 -4.96 55.22 9.00
CA SER A 542 -5.04 53.81 9.40
C SER A 542 -6.29 53.20 8.75
N GLY A 543 -6.19 51.97 8.33
CA GLY A 543 -7.31 51.25 7.71
C GLY A 543 -6.96 49.82 7.43
N LYS A 544 -7.81 49.12 6.68
CA LYS A 544 -7.70 47.70 6.37
C LYS A 544 -7.55 47.46 4.88
N ILE A 545 -6.67 46.55 4.55
CA ILE A 545 -6.69 45.80 3.28
C ILE A 545 -7.42 44.49 3.54
N LYS A 546 -8.35 44.12 2.68
CA LYS A 546 -9.10 42.88 2.76
C LYS A 546 -8.88 42.08 1.50
N VAL A 547 -8.82 40.77 1.66
CA VAL A 547 -8.81 39.79 0.57
C VAL A 547 -9.87 38.72 0.84
N ALA A 548 -10.56 38.31 -0.20
CA ALA A 548 -11.54 37.20 -0.16
C ALA A 548 -11.26 36.25 -1.31
N SER A 549 -11.55 34.97 -1.14
CA SER A 549 -11.53 33.96 -2.21
C SER A 549 -12.94 33.49 -2.50
N GLY A 550 -13.28 33.33 -3.78
CA GLY A 550 -14.63 32.98 -4.25
C GLY A 550 -15.64 34.10 -4.02
N ASN A 551 -16.53 34.31 -4.98
CA ASN A 551 -17.66 35.27 -4.87
C ASN A 551 -18.83 34.61 -4.12
#